data_25652a3c8baec09fa4eab8fd11e3f8ae
#
_entry.id   25652a3c8baec09fa4eab8fd11e3f8ae
#
_cell.length_a   1.000
_cell.length_b   1.000
_cell.length_c   1.000
_cell.angle_alpha   90.00
_cell.angle_beta   90.00
_cell.angle_gamma   90.00
#
_symmetry.space_group_name_H-M   'P 1'
#
loop_
_entity.id
_entity.type
_entity.pdbx_description
1 polymer ?
#
loop_
_entity_poly.entity_id
_entity_poly.type
_entity_poly.pdbx_seq_one_letter_code
_entity_poly.pdbx_strand_id
1 'polypeptide(L)'
;MKNFLLIIAISFLSCENNFQEVLEINKENKIPVGVTNNFVLKYSDSAKVKAILESPKNVDFTNQPFPYSEFPNGLKIEFFDSFSGSTIVSSDYGVVYYQTKMVSLEGNVKIV
;
A
#
# COMPACT_ATOMS: atom_id res chain seq x y z
N MET A 1 -24.08 28.50 46.36
CA MET A 1 -22.77 27.83 46.39
C MET A 1 -22.85 26.33 46.17
N LYS A 2 -23.80 25.64 46.75
CA LYS A 2 -23.97 24.19 46.58
C LYS A 2 -24.30 23.79 45.14
N ASN A 3 -25.10 24.58 44.43
CA ASN A 3 -25.50 24.35 43.05
C ASN A 3 -24.41 24.70 42.05
N PHE A 4 -23.52 25.62 42.39
CA PHE A 4 -22.38 26.02 41.55
C PHE A 4 -21.32 24.93 41.50
N LEU A 5 -21.09 24.25 42.61
CA LEU A 5 -20.14 23.14 42.71
C LEU A 5 -20.62 21.90 41.94
N LEU A 6 -21.95 21.69 41.90
CA LEU A 6 -22.56 20.61 41.14
C LEU A 6 -22.46 20.81 39.62
N ILE A 7 -22.57 22.06 39.15
CA ILE A 7 -22.42 22.41 37.73
C ILE A 7 -20.97 22.20 37.26
N ILE A 8 -19.99 22.53 38.11
CA ILE A 8 -18.57 22.30 37.81
C ILE A 8 -18.26 20.82 37.76
N ALA A 9 -18.85 19.99 38.61
CA ALA A 9 -18.65 18.54 38.62
C ALA A 9 -19.22 17.87 37.37
N ILE A 10 -20.33 18.38 36.80
CA ILE A 10 -20.93 17.85 35.57
C ILE A 10 -20.08 18.21 34.35
N SER A 11 -19.37 19.34 34.35
CA SER A 11 -18.52 19.74 33.22
C SER A 11 -17.26 18.89 33.04
N PHE A 12 -16.85 18.14 34.08
CA PHE A 12 -15.73 17.22 34.00
C PHE A 12 -16.09 15.85 33.38
N LEU A 13 -17.37 15.54 33.24
CA LEU A 13 -17.84 14.28 32.70
C LEU A 13 -18.03 14.29 31.17
N SER A 14 -17.86 15.45 30.52
CA SER A 14 -18.13 15.61 29.10
C SER A 14 -16.94 15.42 28.19
N CYS A 15 -15.77 14.99 28.68
CA CYS A 15 -14.62 14.64 27.86
C CYS A 15 -14.57 13.14 27.67
N GLU A 16 -15.40 12.63 26.76
CA GLU A 16 -15.19 11.30 26.20
C GLU A 16 -14.17 11.41 25.06
N ASN A 17 -13.03 10.78 25.25
CA ASN A 17 -12.02 10.68 24.21
C ASN A 17 -12.45 9.62 23.18
N ASN A 18 -13.06 10.04 22.09
CA ASN A 18 -13.34 9.18 20.94
C ASN A 18 -12.10 8.94 20.06
N PHE A 19 -10.92 9.05 20.66
CA PHE A 19 -9.64 8.88 19.96
C PHE A 19 -9.47 7.46 19.40
N GLN A 20 -10.01 6.46 20.06
CA GLN A 20 -9.93 5.07 19.60
C GLN A 20 -10.87 4.79 18.42
N GLU A 21 -12.05 5.36 18.39
CA GLU A 21 -12.96 5.25 17.25
C GLU A 21 -12.39 5.88 15.98
N VAL A 22 -11.74 7.04 16.10
CA VAL A 22 -11.11 7.71 14.94
C VAL A 22 -9.94 6.89 14.41
N LEU A 23 -9.16 6.24 15.27
CA LEU A 23 -8.06 5.36 14.84
C LEU A 23 -8.56 4.07 14.22
N GLU A 24 -9.64 3.49 14.71
CA GLU A 24 -10.25 2.29 14.13
C GLU A 24 -10.88 2.58 12.76
N ILE A 25 -11.57 3.70 12.62
CA ILE A 25 -12.12 4.14 11.33
C ILE A 25 -11.02 4.33 10.29
N ASN A 26 -9.88 4.91 10.67
CA ASN A 26 -8.74 5.08 9.78
C ASN A 26 -8.06 3.75 9.39
N LYS A 27 -8.11 2.74 10.24
CA LYS A 27 -7.58 1.41 9.94
C LYS A 27 -8.50 0.58 9.07
N GLU A 28 -9.80 0.69 9.27
CA GLU A 28 -10.81 -0.08 8.54
C GLU A 28 -11.16 0.49 7.17
N ASN A 29 -10.87 1.78 6.93
CA ASN A 29 -11.24 2.48 5.71
C ASN A 29 -10.13 2.57 4.66
N LYS A 30 -9.24 1.58 4.58
CA LYS A 30 -8.36 1.45 3.43
C LYS A 30 -9.12 0.87 2.25
N ILE A 31 -9.91 1.72 1.61
CA ILE A 31 -10.61 1.35 0.38
C ILE A 31 -9.66 1.60 -0.78
N PRO A 32 -9.33 0.58 -1.59
CA PRO A 32 -8.47 0.78 -2.75
C PRO A 32 -9.18 1.62 -3.81
N VAL A 33 -8.39 2.33 -4.61
CA VAL A 33 -8.87 3.05 -5.79
C VAL A 33 -9.45 2.06 -6.80
N GLY A 34 -8.83 0.90 -6.92
CA GLY A 34 -9.29 -0.14 -7.83
C GLY A 34 -8.56 -1.45 -7.62
N VAL A 35 -9.13 -2.50 -8.20
CA VAL A 35 -8.55 -3.84 -8.25
C VAL A 35 -8.47 -4.27 -9.71
N THR A 36 -7.29 -4.68 -10.16
CA THR A 36 -7.07 -5.15 -11.53
C THR A 36 -6.63 -6.61 -11.50
N ASN A 37 -7.31 -7.43 -12.26
CA ASN A 37 -6.91 -8.82 -12.49
C ASN A 37 -6.04 -8.90 -13.75
N ASN A 38 -5.07 -9.81 -13.75
CA ASN A 38 -4.12 -9.97 -14.86
C ASN A 38 -3.41 -8.66 -15.20
N PHE A 39 -2.78 -8.09 -14.19
CA PHE A 39 -2.11 -6.79 -14.27
C PHE A 39 -0.75 -6.93 -14.96
N VAL A 40 -0.49 -6.05 -15.92
CA VAL A 40 0.80 -5.93 -16.61
C VAL A 40 1.21 -4.47 -16.62
N LEU A 41 2.39 -4.20 -16.09
CA LEU A 41 2.97 -2.85 -16.10
C LEU A 41 4.32 -2.89 -16.81
N LYS A 42 4.49 -2.08 -17.85
CA LYS A 42 5.75 -1.91 -18.56
C LYS A 42 6.39 -0.59 -18.14
N TYR A 43 7.58 -0.68 -17.60
CA TYR A 43 8.39 0.48 -17.29
C TYR A 43 9.37 0.74 -18.42
N SER A 44 9.31 1.93 -19.01
CA SER A 44 10.15 2.33 -20.14
C SER A 44 10.92 3.59 -19.80
N ASP A 45 12.16 3.65 -20.27
CA ASP A 45 13.03 4.82 -20.17
C ASP A 45 13.71 5.03 -21.51
N SER A 46 13.70 6.27 -22.03
CA SER A 46 14.28 6.63 -23.32
C SER A 46 13.79 5.74 -24.48
N ALA A 47 12.48 5.46 -24.52
CA ALA A 47 11.80 4.63 -25.51
C ALA A 47 12.21 3.15 -25.51
N LYS A 48 12.91 2.70 -24.44
CA LYS A 48 13.27 1.29 -24.23
C LYS A 48 12.55 0.74 -23.00
N VAL A 49 11.99 -0.46 -23.15
CA VAL A 49 11.41 -1.18 -22.00
C VAL A 49 12.51 -1.64 -21.08
N LYS A 50 12.50 -1.22 -19.84
CA LYS A 50 13.49 -1.57 -18.80
C LYS A 50 13.02 -2.67 -17.88
N ALA A 51 11.73 -2.76 -17.64
CA ALA A 51 11.15 -3.77 -16.79
C ALA A 51 9.70 -4.04 -17.18
N ILE A 52 9.27 -5.27 -16.94
CA ILE A 52 7.86 -5.69 -17.08
C ILE A 52 7.44 -6.35 -15.78
N LEU A 53 6.40 -5.83 -15.14
CA LEU A 53 5.79 -6.41 -13.95
C LEU A 53 4.48 -7.09 -14.35
N GLU A 54 4.34 -8.35 -13.99
CA GLU A 54 3.13 -9.14 -14.20
C GLU A 54 2.61 -9.67 -12.87
N SER A 55 1.30 -9.60 -12.68
CA SER A 55 0.65 -10.12 -11.48
C SER A 55 -0.77 -10.59 -11.77
N PRO A 56 -1.23 -11.68 -11.13
CA PRO A 56 -2.62 -12.10 -11.24
C PRO A 56 -3.60 -11.06 -10.67
N LYS A 57 -3.16 -10.27 -9.70
CA LYS A 57 -4.01 -9.28 -9.04
C LYS A 57 -3.22 -8.09 -8.55
N ASN A 58 -3.70 -6.89 -8.84
CA ASN A 58 -3.21 -5.63 -8.31
C ASN A 58 -4.30 -4.94 -7.52
N VAL A 59 -3.99 -4.52 -6.31
CA VAL A 59 -4.86 -3.68 -5.48
C VAL A 59 -4.21 -2.31 -5.33
N ASP A 60 -4.86 -1.29 -5.84
CA ASP A 60 -4.32 0.07 -5.92
C ASP A 60 -4.73 0.89 -4.69
N PHE A 61 -3.74 1.31 -3.91
CA PHE A 61 -3.89 2.18 -2.75
C PHE A 61 -3.18 3.53 -2.95
N THR A 62 -3.17 4.06 -4.15
CA THR A 62 -2.54 5.36 -4.44
C THR A 62 -3.29 6.54 -3.83
N ASN A 63 -4.49 6.33 -3.30
CA ASN A 63 -5.28 7.32 -2.58
C ASN A 63 -4.88 7.48 -1.09
N GLN A 64 -3.89 6.73 -0.62
CA GLN A 64 -3.39 6.84 0.74
C GLN A 64 -2.33 7.95 0.85
N PRO A 65 -2.09 8.50 2.06
CA PRO A 65 -1.03 9.50 2.25
C PRO A 65 0.36 9.03 1.81
N PHE A 66 0.61 7.73 1.89
CA PHE A 66 1.81 7.09 1.36
C PHE A 66 1.37 6.12 0.25
N PRO A 67 1.36 6.55 -1.02
CA PRO A 67 0.80 5.76 -2.11
C PRO A 67 1.53 4.45 -2.36
N TYR A 68 0.77 3.37 -2.52
CA TYR A 68 1.32 2.05 -2.82
C TYR A 68 0.34 1.19 -3.62
N SER A 69 0.86 0.15 -4.24
CA SER A 69 0.07 -0.94 -4.84
C SER A 69 0.47 -2.26 -4.22
N GLU A 70 -0.53 -3.08 -3.94
CA GLU A 70 -0.35 -4.40 -3.34
C GLU A 70 -0.60 -5.49 -4.37
N PHE A 71 0.21 -6.53 -4.34
CA PHE A 71 0.09 -7.70 -5.19
C PHE A 71 -0.08 -8.95 -4.31
N PRO A 72 -1.31 -9.21 -3.82
CA PRO A 72 -1.55 -10.24 -2.79
C PRO A 72 -1.40 -11.68 -3.30
N ASN A 73 -1.49 -11.88 -4.61
CA ASN A 73 -1.38 -13.22 -5.23
C ASN A 73 -0.04 -13.45 -5.92
N GLY A 74 0.97 -12.64 -5.57
CA GLY A 74 2.29 -12.73 -6.14
C GLY A 74 2.51 -11.80 -7.31
N LEU A 75 3.77 -11.68 -7.70
CA LEU A 75 4.18 -10.91 -8.88
C LEU A 75 5.47 -11.47 -9.45
N LYS A 76 5.71 -11.10 -10.71
CA LYS A 76 6.92 -11.41 -11.44
C LYS A 76 7.39 -10.13 -12.13
N ILE A 77 8.66 -9.78 -11.91
CA ILE A 77 9.28 -8.62 -12.57
C ILE A 77 10.43 -9.12 -13.42
N GLU A 78 10.41 -8.78 -14.69
CA GLU A 78 11.50 -9.05 -15.61
C GLU A 78 12.24 -7.75 -15.88
N PHE A 79 13.52 -7.70 -15.51
CA PHE A 79 14.40 -6.58 -15.78
C PHE A 79 15.25 -6.87 -16.99
N PHE A 80 15.27 -5.94 -17.94
CA PHE A 80 16.05 -6.06 -19.17
C PHE A 80 17.36 -5.31 -19.05
N ASP A 81 18.46 -6.02 -19.28
CA ASP A 81 19.80 -5.44 -19.35
C ASP A 81 20.22 -5.30 -20.81
N SER A 82 20.92 -4.19 -21.13
CA SER A 82 21.40 -3.94 -22.50
C SER A 82 22.47 -4.93 -22.98
N PHE A 83 23.09 -5.69 -22.10
CA PHE A 83 24.26 -6.50 -22.44
C PHE A 83 24.08 -8.01 -22.32
N SER A 84 23.25 -8.50 -21.41
CA SER A 84 23.26 -9.92 -21.05
C SER A 84 21.88 -10.59 -20.97
N GLY A 85 20.83 -9.92 -21.42
CA GLY A 85 19.50 -10.49 -21.38
C GLY A 85 18.65 -9.96 -20.24
N SER A 86 17.95 -10.85 -19.54
CA SER A 86 16.98 -10.43 -18.52
C SER A 86 17.21 -11.12 -17.19
N THR A 87 16.82 -10.44 -16.12
CA THR A 87 16.74 -11.01 -14.77
C THR A 87 15.27 -11.04 -14.34
N ILE A 88 14.82 -12.21 -13.88
CA ILE A 88 13.44 -12.40 -13.43
C ILE A 88 13.42 -12.49 -11.90
N VAL A 89 12.62 -11.64 -11.28
CA VAL A 89 12.37 -11.65 -9.83
C VAL A 89 10.91 -12.00 -9.61
N SER A 90 10.64 -12.96 -8.75
CA SER A 90 9.27 -13.38 -8.42
C SER A 90 9.11 -13.60 -6.95
N SER A 91 7.88 -13.44 -6.45
CA SER A 91 7.51 -13.67 -5.06
C SER A 91 6.03 -13.99 -4.93
N ASP A 92 5.62 -14.52 -3.77
CA ASP A 92 4.22 -14.83 -3.48
C ASP A 92 3.40 -13.59 -3.10
N TYR A 93 4.07 -12.53 -2.66
CA TYR A 93 3.45 -11.29 -2.23
C TYR A 93 4.40 -10.13 -2.49
N GLY A 94 3.86 -9.00 -2.88
CA GLY A 94 4.66 -7.80 -3.09
C GLY A 94 3.88 -6.52 -2.89
N VAL A 95 4.61 -5.45 -2.60
CA VAL A 95 4.10 -4.09 -2.50
C VAL A 95 5.05 -3.14 -3.20
N VAL A 96 4.52 -2.27 -4.03
CA VAL A 96 5.26 -1.21 -4.72
C VAL A 96 4.93 0.13 -4.07
N TYR A 97 5.94 0.82 -3.56
CA TYR A 97 5.84 2.15 -2.98
C TYR A 97 6.31 3.20 -3.98
N TYR A 98 5.40 4.07 -4.41
CA TYR A 98 5.68 5.01 -5.49
C TYR A 98 6.55 6.19 -5.06
N GLN A 99 6.38 6.71 -3.84
CA GLN A 99 7.15 7.87 -3.36
C GLN A 99 8.62 7.55 -3.15
N THR A 100 8.93 6.38 -2.60
CA THR A 100 10.29 5.94 -2.33
C THR A 100 10.89 5.11 -3.46
N LYS A 101 10.10 4.76 -4.46
CA LYS A 101 10.48 3.87 -5.57
C LYS A 101 11.05 2.54 -5.07
N MET A 102 10.42 2.01 -4.03
CA MET A 102 10.82 0.74 -3.41
C MET A 102 9.81 -0.35 -3.70
N VAL A 103 10.32 -1.57 -3.80
CA VAL A 103 9.50 -2.78 -3.94
C VAL A 103 9.81 -3.70 -2.77
N SER A 104 8.79 -4.10 -2.02
CA SER A 104 8.91 -5.07 -0.95
C SER A 104 8.38 -6.42 -1.43
N LEU A 105 9.17 -7.46 -1.29
CA LEU A 105 8.80 -8.81 -1.73
C LEU A 105 8.83 -9.76 -0.55
N GLU A 106 7.80 -10.61 -0.43
CA GLU A 106 7.68 -11.59 0.64
C GLU A 106 7.20 -12.95 0.08
N GLY A 107 7.72 -14.01 0.65
CA GLY A 107 7.34 -15.38 0.33
C GLY A 107 7.95 -15.90 -0.96
N ASN A 108 8.76 -16.94 -0.85
CA ASN A 108 9.39 -17.64 -1.98
C ASN A 108 10.02 -16.68 -3.02
N VAL A 109 10.77 -15.69 -2.53
CA VAL A 109 11.47 -14.73 -3.40
C VAL A 109 12.53 -15.45 -4.21
N LYS A 110 12.44 -15.38 -5.53
CA LYS A 110 13.38 -16.01 -6.47
C LYS A 110 13.95 -14.97 -7.42
N ILE A 111 15.25 -15.06 -7.63
CA ILE A 111 15.99 -14.25 -8.61
C ILE A 111 16.71 -15.20 -9.56
N VAL A 112 16.41 -15.06 -10.84
CA VAL A 112 16.99 -15.95 -11.87
C VAL A 112 17.78 -15.13 -12.89
#